data_cf55ca917e14f0c9d66382c418dc0c5d
#
_entry.id   cf55ca917e14f0c9d66382c418dc0c5d
#
_cell.length_a   1.000
_cell.length_b   1.000
_cell.length_c   1.000
_cell.angle_alpha   90.00
_cell.angle_beta   90.00
_cell.angle_gamma   90.00
#
_symmetry.space_group_name_H-M   'P 1'
#
loop_
_entity.id
_entity.type
_entity.pdbx_description
1 polymer ?
#
loop_
_entity_poly.entity_id
_entity_poly.type
_entity_poly.pdbx_seq_one_letter_code
_entity_poly.pdbx_strand_id
1 'polypeptide(L)'
;RNFDVFDIKNDALRTLNEIGVDVSKISVSNKTKKWYHPGRSGLLSLGSPNGPELAYFGEIHPYIIKKLDLRTDNILGFEIFLDNIPESRKKIREAKPQFIVSDYQKVARDFAFVIDEKYTSSEITRIVKKVDISLIKDVKVFDVYQGEKITTGKKSIAFNVILEPKDKTLSEKDIDQISKKIILTVQEATGATLRS
;
A
#
# COMPACT_ATOMS: atom_id res chain seq x y z
N ARG A 1 -7.78 -15.96 -12.95
CA ARG A 1 -6.37 -15.62 -13.05
C ARG A 1 -5.52 -16.50 -12.14
N ASN A 2 -4.25 -16.64 -12.42
CA ASN A 2 -3.32 -17.35 -11.55
C ASN A 2 -3.13 -16.57 -10.24
N PHE A 3 -2.87 -17.30 -9.16
CA PHE A 3 -2.51 -16.75 -7.86
C PHE A 3 -1.12 -16.09 -7.94
N ASP A 4 -0.96 -14.90 -7.40
CA ASP A 4 0.26 -14.12 -7.55
C ASP A 4 0.79 -13.54 -6.21
N VAL A 5 1.88 -12.78 -6.28
CA VAL A 5 2.51 -12.17 -5.10
C VAL A 5 1.60 -11.19 -4.35
N PHE A 6 0.63 -10.59 -5.03
CA PHE A 6 -0.32 -9.67 -4.38
C PHE A 6 -1.40 -10.43 -3.61
N ASP A 7 -1.77 -11.62 -4.08
CA ASP A 7 -2.69 -12.50 -3.37
C ASP A 7 -2.07 -12.97 -2.05
N ILE A 8 -0.84 -13.50 -2.09
CA ILE A 8 -0.16 -13.97 -0.88
C ILE A 8 0.15 -12.83 0.10
N LYS A 9 0.46 -11.62 -0.41
CA LYS A 9 0.57 -10.42 0.42
C LYS A 9 -0.74 -10.12 1.15
N ASN A 10 -1.87 -10.21 0.44
CA ASN A 10 -3.17 -9.97 1.03
C ASN A 10 -3.52 -11.00 2.11
N ASP A 11 -3.16 -12.26 1.91
CA ASP A 11 -3.35 -13.31 2.90
C ASP A 11 -2.50 -13.06 4.15
N ALA A 12 -1.25 -12.64 3.99
CA ALA A 12 -0.39 -12.23 5.10
C ALA A 12 -1.00 -11.04 5.88
N LEU A 13 -1.51 -10.01 5.18
CA LEU A 13 -2.15 -8.86 5.80
C LEU A 13 -3.44 -9.24 6.53
N ARG A 14 -4.26 -10.12 5.96
CA ARG A 14 -5.47 -10.64 6.61
C ARG A 14 -5.12 -11.39 7.88
N THR A 15 -4.14 -12.28 7.82
CA THR A 15 -3.67 -13.04 9.00
C THR A 15 -3.19 -12.11 10.10
N LEU A 16 -2.37 -11.09 9.76
CA LEU A 16 -1.94 -10.07 10.72
C LEU A 16 -3.12 -9.30 11.33
N ASN A 17 -4.13 -8.97 10.54
CA ASN A 17 -5.34 -8.31 11.02
C ASN A 17 -6.13 -9.17 12.01
N GLU A 18 -6.31 -10.47 11.72
CA GLU A 18 -7.03 -11.40 12.60
C GLU A 18 -6.34 -11.60 13.95
N ILE A 19 -5.01 -11.54 13.99
CA ILE A 19 -4.24 -11.59 15.25
C ILE A 19 -4.09 -10.21 15.92
N GLY A 20 -4.82 -9.19 15.45
CA GLY A 20 -4.97 -7.90 16.11
C GLY A 20 -4.00 -6.80 15.67
N VAL A 21 -3.24 -6.99 14.61
CA VAL A 21 -2.38 -5.94 14.04
C VAL A 21 -3.20 -4.98 13.20
N ASP A 22 -3.08 -3.69 13.48
CA ASP A 22 -3.72 -2.64 12.68
C ASP A 22 -3.01 -2.52 11.31
N VAL A 23 -3.61 -3.09 10.26
CA VAL A 23 -3.03 -3.12 8.90
C VAL A 23 -2.80 -1.73 8.31
N SER A 24 -3.50 -0.70 8.79
CA SER A 24 -3.28 0.69 8.35
C SER A 24 -1.91 1.24 8.76
N LYS A 25 -1.27 0.61 9.73
CA LYS A 25 0.05 0.95 10.24
C LYS A 25 1.17 0.10 9.64
N ILE A 26 0.84 -0.83 8.74
CA ILE A 26 1.83 -1.68 8.11
C ILE A 26 2.50 -0.94 6.96
N SER A 27 3.81 -0.95 6.95
CA SER A 27 4.65 -0.49 5.84
C SER A 27 5.14 -1.69 5.03
N VAL A 28 5.11 -1.54 3.71
CA VAL A 28 5.60 -2.56 2.77
C VAL A 28 6.93 -2.09 2.18
N SER A 29 7.91 -2.97 2.14
CA SER A 29 9.21 -2.70 1.53
C SER A 29 9.70 -3.87 0.67
N ASN A 30 10.67 -3.60 -0.21
CA ASN A 30 11.28 -4.59 -1.11
C ASN A 30 12.36 -5.44 -0.42
N LYS A 31 12.53 -5.30 0.91
CA LYS A 31 13.43 -6.19 1.64
C LYS A 31 12.96 -7.63 1.49
N THR A 32 13.88 -8.53 1.26
CA THR A 32 13.58 -9.95 1.11
C THR A 32 14.66 -10.84 1.71
N LYS A 33 14.33 -12.08 1.98
CA LYS A 33 15.28 -13.12 2.39
C LYS A 33 15.76 -13.90 1.16
N LYS A 34 16.90 -14.58 1.28
CA LYS A 34 17.55 -15.30 0.16
C LYS A 34 16.70 -16.45 -0.41
N TRP A 35 15.73 -16.92 0.32
CA TRP A 35 14.83 -18.00 -0.13
C TRP A 35 13.60 -17.51 -0.88
N TYR A 36 13.37 -16.20 -0.95
CA TYR A 36 12.35 -15.61 -1.80
C TYR A 36 12.93 -15.07 -3.10
N HIS A 37 12.09 -14.96 -4.10
CA HIS A 37 12.42 -14.31 -5.37
C HIS A 37 12.68 -12.81 -5.17
N PRO A 38 13.82 -12.26 -5.61
CA PRO A 38 14.22 -10.89 -5.29
C PRO A 38 13.28 -9.79 -5.82
N GLY A 39 12.56 -10.05 -6.92
CA GLY A 39 11.63 -9.09 -7.53
C GLY A 39 10.15 -9.39 -7.29
N ARG A 40 9.82 -10.53 -6.66
CA ARG A 40 8.44 -10.95 -6.40
C ARG A 40 8.26 -11.37 -4.94
N SER A 41 8.73 -10.52 -4.04
CA SER A 41 8.64 -10.70 -2.59
C SER A 41 8.74 -9.36 -1.87
N GLY A 42 8.47 -9.35 -0.59
CA GLY A 42 8.58 -8.16 0.23
C GLY A 42 8.48 -8.44 1.73
N LEU A 43 8.65 -7.37 2.49
CA LEU A 43 8.56 -7.35 3.94
C LEU A 43 7.42 -6.44 4.38
N LEU A 44 6.61 -6.92 5.31
CA LEU A 44 5.63 -6.18 6.08
C LEU A 44 6.24 -5.78 7.42
N SER A 45 6.34 -4.49 7.69
CA SER A 45 6.92 -3.93 8.93
C SER A 45 5.92 -3.01 9.63
N LEU A 46 6.00 -2.90 10.94
CA LEU A 46 5.11 -2.03 11.72
C LEU A 46 5.57 -0.58 11.69
N GLY A 47 4.70 0.33 11.32
CA GLY A 47 4.88 1.79 11.39
C GLY A 47 5.75 2.36 10.26
N SER A 48 6.92 1.79 10.01
CA SER A 48 7.85 2.26 8.97
C SER A 48 8.59 1.10 8.30
N PRO A 49 9.24 1.31 7.12
CA PRO A 49 10.03 0.27 6.46
C PRO A 49 11.19 -0.29 7.30
N ASN A 50 11.61 0.45 8.33
CA ASN A 50 12.66 0.04 9.25
C ASN A 50 12.09 -0.32 10.65
N GLY A 51 10.77 -0.41 10.77
CA GLY A 51 10.10 -0.86 11.99
C GLY A 51 10.24 -2.36 12.22
N PRO A 52 9.64 -2.90 13.31
CA PRO A 52 9.62 -4.33 13.57
C PRO A 52 9.13 -5.12 12.37
N GLU A 53 9.89 -6.14 11.97
CA GLU A 53 9.54 -7.04 10.87
C GLU A 53 8.39 -7.94 11.31
N LEU A 54 7.24 -7.85 10.64
CA LEU A 54 6.05 -8.63 10.99
C LEU A 54 5.92 -9.89 10.13
N ALA A 55 6.16 -9.76 8.82
CA ALA A 55 6.07 -10.90 7.90
C ALA A 55 6.91 -10.69 6.64
N TYR A 56 7.52 -11.74 6.13
CA TYR A 56 7.95 -11.82 4.74
C TYR A 56 6.91 -12.55 3.92
N PHE A 57 6.75 -12.14 2.67
CA PHE A 57 5.83 -12.77 1.71
C PHE A 57 6.44 -12.79 0.33
N GLY A 58 6.03 -13.72 -0.50
CA GLY A 58 6.45 -13.73 -1.90
C GLY A 58 6.53 -15.11 -2.53
N GLU A 59 7.10 -15.11 -3.70
CA GLU A 59 7.42 -16.32 -4.45
C GLU A 59 8.73 -16.92 -3.92
N ILE A 60 8.75 -18.21 -3.72
CA ILE A 60 9.98 -18.94 -3.35
C ILE A 60 10.98 -18.88 -4.49
N HIS A 61 12.25 -18.68 -4.16
CA HIS A 61 13.32 -18.55 -5.16
C HIS A 61 13.40 -19.80 -6.06
N PRO A 62 13.40 -19.66 -7.40
CA PRO A 62 13.38 -20.79 -8.33
C PRO A 62 14.54 -21.80 -8.10
N TYR A 63 15.69 -21.32 -7.66
CA TYR A 63 16.82 -22.17 -7.29
C TYR A 63 16.45 -23.17 -6.17
N ILE A 64 15.66 -22.74 -5.18
CA ILE A 64 15.23 -23.60 -4.06
C ILE A 64 14.24 -24.64 -4.55
N ILE A 65 13.26 -24.25 -5.37
CA ILE A 65 12.29 -25.15 -5.98
C ILE A 65 13.03 -26.27 -6.74
N LYS A 66 14.00 -25.89 -7.55
CA LYS A 66 14.86 -26.84 -8.30
C LYS A 66 15.70 -27.74 -7.38
N LYS A 67 16.32 -27.17 -6.34
CA LYS A 67 17.16 -27.92 -5.40
C LYS A 67 16.37 -28.95 -4.59
N LEU A 68 15.11 -28.68 -4.30
CA LEU A 68 14.20 -29.57 -3.58
C LEU A 68 13.46 -30.54 -4.53
N ASP A 69 13.76 -30.51 -5.83
CA ASP A 69 13.11 -31.35 -6.85
C ASP A 69 11.58 -31.29 -6.81
N LEU A 70 11.05 -30.08 -6.60
CA LEU A 70 9.60 -29.88 -6.54
C LEU A 70 9.02 -29.79 -7.97
N ARG A 71 7.92 -30.52 -8.20
CA ARG A 71 7.25 -30.57 -9.52
C ARG A 71 6.30 -29.37 -9.72
N THR A 72 6.80 -28.18 -9.52
CA THR A 72 6.04 -26.93 -9.71
C THR A 72 7.01 -25.81 -10.07
N ASP A 73 6.55 -24.85 -10.88
CA ASP A 73 7.34 -23.70 -11.30
C ASP A 73 7.16 -22.48 -10.38
N ASN A 74 6.11 -22.49 -9.54
CA ASN A 74 5.79 -21.37 -8.68
C ASN A 74 5.23 -21.83 -7.33
N ILE A 75 5.88 -21.39 -6.26
CA ILE A 75 5.40 -21.56 -4.88
C ILE A 75 5.34 -20.19 -4.24
N LEU A 76 4.18 -19.82 -3.74
CA LEU A 76 3.96 -18.59 -3.00
C LEU A 76 3.78 -18.90 -1.51
N GLY A 77 4.36 -18.08 -0.65
CA GLY A 77 4.27 -18.27 0.78
C GLY A 77 4.50 -16.99 1.56
N PHE A 78 4.16 -17.02 2.82
CA PHE A 78 4.52 -16.00 3.78
C PHE A 78 4.90 -16.63 5.12
N GLU A 79 5.68 -15.91 5.90
CA GLU A 79 6.08 -16.27 7.26
C GLU A 79 5.83 -15.07 8.18
N ILE A 80 5.25 -15.31 9.35
CA ILE A 80 4.92 -14.27 10.33
C ILE A 80 5.80 -14.44 11.57
N PHE A 81 6.36 -13.33 12.05
CA PHE A 81 7.17 -13.28 13.28
C PHE A 81 6.27 -12.87 14.45
N LEU A 82 5.70 -13.87 15.14
CA LEU A 82 4.76 -13.63 16.23
C LEU A 82 5.38 -12.84 17.38
N ASP A 83 6.66 -13.06 17.68
CA ASP A 83 7.39 -12.37 18.75
C ASP A 83 7.56 -10.87 18.49
N ASN A 84 7.47 -10.45 17.23
CA ASN A 84 7.57 -9.05 16.83
C ASN A 84 6.22 -8.31 16.83
N ILE A 85 5.14 -9.04 17.09
CA ILE A 85 3.80 -8.44 17.17
C ILE A 85 3.66 -7.81 18.56
N PRO A 86 3.44 -6.48 18.64
CA PRO A 86 3.29 -5.84 19.93
C PRO A 86 2.03 -6.35 20.62
N GLU A 87 2.16 -6.72 21.89
CA GLU A 87 1.00 -7.02 22.72
C GLU A 87 0.00 -5.86 22.65
N SER A 88 -1.25 -6.19 22.38
CA SER A 88 -2.29 -5.19 22.35
C SER A 88 -2.46 -4.57 23.75
N ARG A 89 -1.98 -3.34 23.93
CA ARG A 89 -2.24 -2.55 25.15
C ARG A 89 -3.71 -2.17 25.31
N LYS A 90 -4.52 -2.35 24.26
CA LYS A 90 -5.95 -2.19 24.35
C LYS A 90 -6.51 -3.47 24.97
N LYS A 91 -7.10 -3.35 26.17
CA LYS A 91 -8.02 -4.36 26.68
C LYS A 91 -8.90 -4.81 25.52
N ILE A 92 -9.00 -6.13 25.30
CA ILE A 92 -9.89 -6.70 24.30
C ILE A 92 -11.24 -6.03 24.54
N ARG A 93 -11.56 -5.05 23.69
CA ARG A 93 -12.88 -4.42 23.72
C ARG A 93 -13.79 -5.47 23.07
N GLU A 94 -14.59 -6.10 23.87
CA GLU A 94 -15.57 -7.10 23.44
C GLU A 94 -16.59 -6.51 22.45
N ALA A 95 -16.73 -5.20 22.41
CA ALA A 95 -17.59 -4.50 21.47
C ALA A 95 -16.78 -3.88 20.33
N LYS A 96 -17.13 -4.22 19.08
CA LYS A 96 -16.67 -3.48 17.91
C LYS A 96 -17.07 -2.01 18.04
N PRO A 97 -16.21 -1.04 17.66
CA PRO A 97 -16.61 0.35 17.65
C PRO A 97 -17.85 0.53 16.79
N GLN A 98 -18.75 1.41 17.24
CA GLN A 98 -19.95 1.74 16.47
C GLN A 98 -19.55 2.15 15.05
N PHE A 99 -20.19 1.54 14.06
CA PHE A 99 -19.99 1.90 12.67
C PHE A 99 -20.69 3.24 12.42
N ILE A 100 -19.91 4.31 12.28
CA ILE A 100 -20.41 5.64 11.96
C ILE A 100 -20.35 5.79 10.45
N VAL A 101 -21.53 5.82 9.83
CA VAL A 101 -21.67 6.14 8.40
C VAL A 101 -21.67 7.66 8.27
N SER A 102 -20.89 8.19 7.33
CA SER A 102 -21.04 9.59 6.94
C SER A 102 -22.31 9.75 6.13
N ASP A 103 -23.14 10.70 6.50
CA ASP A 103 -24.38 11.05 5.76
C ASP A 103 -24.08 11.79 4.45
N TYR A 104 -22.83 12.14 4.22
CA TYR A 104 -22.39 12.93 3.06
C TYR A 104 -21.82 12.04 1.96
N GLN A 105 -22.06 12.45 0.72
CA GLN A 105 -21.60 11.71 -0.46
C GLN A 105 -20.06 11.71 -0.54
N LYS A 106 -19.49 10.51 -0.68
CA LYS A 106 -18.06 10.34 -0.96
C LYS A 106 -17.75 10.79 -2.38
N VAL A 107 -16.59 11.41 -2.55
CA VAL A 107 -16.10 11.83 -3.87
C VAL A 107 -14.82 11.07 -4.16
N ALA A 108 -14.74 10.51 -5.36
CA ALA A 108 -13.53 9.86 -5.87
C ALA A 108 -12.85 10.76 -6.91
N ARG A 109 -11.52 10.84 -6.87
CA ARG A 109 -10.68 11.55 -7.83
C ARG A 109 -9.48 10.73 -8.23
N ASP A 110 -9.23 10.68 -9.52
CA ASP A 110 -8.08 9.99 -10.10
C ASP A 110 -6.96 10.98 -10.38
N PHE A 111 -5.75 10.53 -10.11
CA PHE A 111 -4.53 11.26 -10.40
C PHE A 111 -3.54 10.31 -11.08
N ALA A 112 -2.82 10.82 -12.07
CA ALA A 112 -1.72 10.12 -12.70
C ALA A 112 -0.46 11.00 -12.68
N PHE A 113 0.66 10.44 -12.25
CA PHE A 113 1.94 11.16 -12.17
C PHE A 113 3.03 10.37 -12.87
N VAL A 114 3.93 11.09 -13.52
CA VAL A 114 5.22 10.56 -13.95
C VAL A 114 6.24 10.87 -12.85
N ILE A 115 6.86 9.83 -12.31
CA ILE A 115 7.71 9.88 -11.12
C ILE A 115 8.97 9.02 -11.33
N ASP A 116 10.03 9.33 -10.62
CA ASP A 116 11.25 8.52 -10.58
C ASP A 116 10.95 7.10 -10.07
N GLU A 117 11.56 6.08 -10.67
CA GLU A 117 11.36 4.66 -10.34
C GLU A 117 11.69 4.32 -8.88
N LYS A 118 12.59 5.08 -8.25
CA LYS A 118 12.99 4.86 -6.85
C LYS A 118 11.84 4.99 -5.85
N TYR A 119 10.82 5.80 -6.17
CA TYR A 119 9.67 5.97 -5.28
C TYR A 119 8.72 4.78 -5.38
N THR A 120 8.38 4.19 -4.25
CA THR A 120 7.42 3.09 -4.17
C THR A 120 5.98 3.61 -4.18
N SER A 121 5.03 2.77 -4.60
CA SER A 121 3.59 3.09 -4.53
C SER A 121 3.14 3.38 -3.09
N SER A 122 3.74 2.71 -2.11
CA SER A 122 3.42 2.90 -0.70
C SER A 122 3.88 4.26 -0.16
N GLU A 123 5.01 4.79 -0.65
CA GLU A 123 5.46 6.15 -0.31
C GLU A 123 4.51 7.21 -0.84
N ILE A 124 4.08 7.08 -2.11
CA ILE A 124 3.11 8.00 -2.72
C ILE A 124 1.79 7.97 -1.97
N THR A 125 1.26 6.78 -1.70
CA THR A 125 0.02 6.62 -0.93
C THR A 125 0.12 7.29 0.44
N ARG A 126 1.26 7.16 1.12
CA ARG A 126 1.50 7.79 2.43
C ARG A 126 1.60 9.32 2.33
N ILE A 127 2.25 9.85 1.29
CA ILE A 127 2.34 11.29 1.04
C ILE A 127 0.94 11.86 0.85
N VAL A 128 0.15 11.25 -0.04
CA VAL A 128 -1.21 11.69 -0.34
C VAL A 128 -2.13 11.63 0.88
N LYS A 129 -2.12 10.52 1.64
CA LYS A 129 -2.94 10.39 2.87
C LYS A 129 -2.64 11.46 3.93
N LYS A 130 -1.42 11.98 3.97
CA LYS A 130 -1.03 13.04 4.91
C LYS A 130 -1.50 14.43 4.51
N VAL A 131 -1.94 14.65 3.28
CA VAL A 131 -2.40 15.97 2.80
C VAL A 131 -3.60 16.47 3.61
N ASP A 132 -4.54 15.55 3.88
CA ASP A 132 -5.67 15.80 4.77
C ASP A 132 -6.20 14.48 5.36
N ILE A 133 -5.75 14.17 6.57
CA ILE A 133 -6.09 12.92 7.27
C ILE A 133 -7.59 12.86 7.62
N SER A 134 -8.25 14.01 7.76
CA SER A 134 -9.66 14.06 8.13
C SER A 134 -10.60 13.82 6.94
N LEU A 135 -10.19 14.24 5.75
CA LEU A 135 -10.98 14.22 4.53
C LEU A 135 -10.61 13.02 3.62
N ILE A 136 -9.32 12.68 3.52
CA ILE A 136 -8.87 11.59 2.66
C ILE A 136 -9.06 10.26 3.38
N LYS A 137 -10.08 9.51 2.98
CA LYS A 137 -10.41 8.21 3.54
C LYS A 137 -9.48 7.12 3.07
N ASP A 138 -9.25 7.07 1.77
CA ASP A 138 -8.42 6.02 1.16
C ASP A 138 -7.71 6.50 -0.10
N VAL A 139 -6.59 5.85 -0.41
CA VAL A 139 -5.80 6.07 -1.62
C VAL A 139 -5.44 4.72 -2.19
N LYS A 140 -5.90 4.42 -3.40
CA LYS A 140 -5.71 3.14 -4.08
C LYS A 140 -4.93 3.33 -5.38
N VAL A 141 -3.75 2.76 -5.46
CA VAL A 141 -3.01 2.67 -6.73
C VAL A 141 -3.69 1.61 -7.58
N PHE A 142 -4.08 1.95 -8.80
CA PHE A 142 -4.73 1.04 -9.72
C PHE A 142 -3.93 0.78 -10.99
N ASP A 143 -2.92 1.62 -11.31
CA ASP A 143 -2.04 1.39 -12.45
C ASP A 143 -0.61 1.86 -12.17
N VAL A 144 0.36 1.09 -12.65
CA VAL A 144 1.78 1.45 -12.68
C VAL A 144 2.33 1.04 -14.03
N TYR A 145 2.69 2.02 -14.86
CA TYR A 145 3.16 1.79 -16.20
C TYR A 145 4.63 2.20 -16.36
N GLN A 146 5.40 1.29 -16.92
CA GLN A 146 6.79 1.49 -17.37
C GLN A 146 6.87 1.05 -18.82
N GLY A 147 7.26 1.93 -19.73
CA GLY A 147 7.34 1.59 -21.15
C GLY A 147 7.81 2.75 -22.00
N GLU A 148 7.86 2.55 -23.31
CA GLU A 148 8.44 3.46 -24.30
C GLU A 148 7.94 4.92 -24.27
N LYS A 149 6.73 5.14 -23.74
CA LYS A 149 6.14 6.49 -23.62
C LYS A 149 6.57 7.23 -22.35
N ILE A 150 7.39 6.61 -21.50
CA ILE A 150 7.88 7.20 -20.25
C ILE A 150 9.41 7.28 -20.33
N THR A 151 9.98 8.40 -19.92
CA THR A 151 11.43 8.61 -19.89
C THR A 151 12.11 7.50 -19.06
N THR A 152 13.22 6.96 -19.55
CA THR A 152 14.02 5.96 -18.84
C THR A 152 14.32 6.40 -17.40
N GLY A 153 14.20 5.50 -16.44
CA GLY A 153 14.36 5.79 -15.00
C GLY A 153 13.11 6.39 -14.33
N LYS A 154 12.00 6.54 -15.08
CA LYS A 154 10.72 7.00 -14.56
C LYS A 154 9.62 5.99 -14.80
N LYS A 155 8.53 6.11 -14.04
CA LYS A 155 7.29 5.35 -14.19
C LYS A 155 6.07 6.27 -14.08
N SER A 156 4.98 5.89 -14.71
CA SER A 156 3.68 6.48 -14.47
C SER A 156 2.99 5.72 -13.35
N ILE A 157 2.45 6.43 -12.38
CA ILE A 157 1.63 5.85 -11.32
C ILE A 157 0.27 6.52 -11.31
N ALA A 158 -0.79 5.72 -11.37
CA ALA A 158 -2.16 6.20 -11.29
C ALA A 158 -2.83 5.69 -10.01
N PHE A 159 -3.50 6.60 -9.32
CA PHE A 159 -4.18 6.28 -8.08
C PHE A 159 -5.49 7.04 -7.92
N ASN A 160 -6.43 6.40 -7.27
CA ASN A 160 -7.72 6.94 -6.90
C ASN A 160 -7.68 7.42 -5.44
N VAL A 161 -8.19 8.62 -5.19
CA VAL A 161 -8.33 9.20 -3.85
C VAL A 161 -9.80 9.28 -3.50
N ILE A 162 -10.19 8.67 -2.38
CA ILE A 162 -11.55 8.71 -1.86
C ILE A 162 -11.62 9.77 -0.76
N LEU A 163 -12.40 10.81 -1.01
CA LEU A 163 -12.72 11.87 -0.07
C LEU A 163 -14.03 11.53 0.66
N GLU A 164 -14.01 11.54 1.99
CA GLU A 164 -15.18 11.28 2.83
C GLU A 164 -15.40 12.47 3.79
N PRO A 165 -16.24 13.44 3.40
CA PRO A 165 -16.52 14.58 4.26
C PRO A 165 -17.33 14.18 5.49
N LYS A 166 -17.13 14.89 6.62
CA LYS A 166 -17.80 14.59 7.89
C LYS A 166 -18.87 15.60 8.25
N ASP A 167 -18.71 16.86 7.83
CA ASP A 167 -19.50 17.97 8.33
C ASP A 167 -20.40 18.63 7.28
N LYS A 168 -20.05 18.50 5.98
CA LYS A 168 -20.82 19.08 4.87
C LYS A 168 -20.54 18.36 3.55
N THR A 169 -21.46 18.42 2.61
CA THR A 169 -21.20 18.00 1.22
C THR A 169 -20.09 18.87 0.60
N LEU A 170 -19.14 18.24 -0.10
CA LEU A 170 -18.06 18.95 -0.80
C LEU A 170 -18.60 19.70 -2.00
N SER A 171 -18.31 21.00 -2.09
CA SER A 171 -18.52 21.76 -3.29
C SER A 171 -17.41 21.52 -4.33
N GLU A 172 -17.63 21.86 -5.59
CA GLU A 172 -16.59 21.80 -6.64
C GLU A 172 -15.33 22.56 -6.23
N LYS A 173 -15.50 23.72 -5.59
CA LYS A 173 -14.37 24.51 -5.08
C LYS A 173 -13.56 23.79 -4.01
N ASP A 174 -14.23 23.11 -3.08
CA ASP A 174 -13.56 22.31 -2.04
C ASP A 174 -12.75 21.16 -2.69
N ILE A 175 -13.34 20.50 -3.70
CA ILE A 175 -12.70 19.39 -4.44
C ILE A 175 -11.49 19.88 -5.23
N ASP A 176 -11.60 21.03 -5.90
CA ASP A 176 -10.48 21.63 -6.65
C ASP A 176 -9.34 22.05 -5.72
N GLN A 177 -9.65 22.61 -4.56
CA GLN A 177 -8.65 23.01 -3.59
C GLN A 177 -7.86 21.81 -3.07
N ILE A 178 -8.54 20.75 -2.65
CA ILE A 178 -7.85 19.53 -2.17
C ILE A 178 -7.07 18.85 -3.30
N SER A 179 -7.59 18.84 -4.52
CA SER A 179 -6.90 18.30 -5.69
C SER A 179 -5.60 19.04 -5.97
N LYS A 180 -5.63 20.37 -5.98
CA LYS A 180 -4.44 21.21 -6.14
C LYS A 180 -3.43 20.96 -5.02
N LYS A 181 -3.90 20.85 -3.78
CA LYS A 181 -3.03 20.56 -2.64
C LYS A 181 -2.35 19.19 -2.76
N ILE A 182 -3.09 18.16 -3.20
CA ILE A 182 -2.53 16.83 -3.48
C ILE A 182 -1.44 16.91 -4.54
N ILE A 183 -1.73 17.59 -5.67
CA ILE A 183 -0.79 17.73 -6.79
C ILE A 183 0.49 18.40 -6.32
N LEU A 184 0.39 19.55 -5.66
CA LEU A 184 1.54 20.31 -5.18
C LEU A 184 2.36 19.48 -4.17
N THR A 185 1.71 18.83 -3.21
CA THR A 185 2.41 18.03 -2.20
C THR A 185 3.18 16.85 -2.83
N VAL A 186 2.58 16.17 -3.82
CA VAL A 186 3.27 15.07 -4.52
C VAL A 186 4.44 15.61 -5.33
N GLN A 187 4.28 16.72 -6.04
CA GLN A 187 5.34 17.38 -6.83
C GLN A 187 6.51 17.81 -5.95
N GLU A 188 6.23 18.49 -4.85
CA GLU A 188 7.26 18.96 -3.91
C GLU A 188 8.02 17.81 -3.25
N ALA A 189 7.32 16.76 -2.86
CA ALA A 189 7.93 15.62 -2.17
C ALA A 189 8.76 14.72 -3.09
N THR A 190 8.45 14.66 -4.39
CA THR A 190 8.99 13.63 -5.28
C THR A 190 9.56 14.15 -6.60
N GLY A 191 9.34 15.42 -6.92
CA GLY A 191 9.67 15.97 -8.25
C GLY A 191 8.80 15.40 -9.38
N ALA A 192 7.66 14.79 -9.05
CA ALA A 192 6.75 14.21 -10.04
C ALA A 192 6.11 15.27 -10.92
N THR A 193 5.71 14.87 -12.13
CA THR A 193 4.90 15.70 -13.03
C THR A 193 3.53 15.07 -13.20
N LEU A 194 2.47 15.90 -13.09
CA LEU A 194 1.12 15.42 -13.36
C LEU A 194 1.01 14.99 -14.83
N ARG A 195 0.44 13.82 -15.06
CA ARG A 195 0.15 13.34 -16.41
C ARG A 195 -1.26 13.77 -16.79
N SER A 196 -1.35 14.62 -17.80
CA SER A 196 -2.62 15.01 -18.46
C SER A 196 -3.09 13.92 -19.41
#